data_9badb9781879bcaf9ddcc9cfc12274d0
#
_entry.id   9badb9781879bcaf9ddcc9cfc12274d0
#
_cell.length_a   1.000
_cell.length_b   1.000
_cell.length_c   1.000
_cell.angle_alpha   90.00
_cell.angle_beta   90.00
_cell.angle_gamma   90.00
#
_symmetry.space_group_name_H-M   'P 1'
#
loop_
_entity.id
_entity.type
_entity.pdbx_description
1 polymer ?
#
loop_
_entity_poly.entity_id
_entity_poly.type
_entity_poly.pdbx_seq_one_letter_code
_entity_poly.pdbx_strand_id
1 'polypeptide(L)'
;HTLVWTAGVTPVEIIQKSIFKVKKGKIIVNEFLEIPDYPGIFAIGDCSQFDDEINNKFPPTAQLAEAHAKLAAYNIKQAIENKEKRKFEYNWKGQSAIIGKHYGIAEVMGVKITGFWAWVLWRNYYLTKMPNLEKRIRVWIDWNIDLFSRIDISRYGFKRDTSMEYRGLDEVDDVW
;
A
#
# COMPACT_ATOMS: atom_id res chain seq x y z
N HIS A 1 -0.90 31.47 -8.24
CA HIS A 1 0.02 30.32 -8.19
C HIS A 1 -0.63 29.21 -7.38
N THR A 2 -0.53 27.96 -7.86
CA THR A 2 -1.09 26.79 -7.20
C THR A 2 0.06 25.89 -6.75
N LEU A 3 0.07 25.49 -5.46
CA LEU A 3 0.98 24.50 -4.90
C LEU A 3 0.22 23.19 -4.73
N VAL A 4 0.77 22.08 -5.25
CA VAL A 4 0.23 20.74 -5.06
C VAL A 4 1.24 19.93 -4.26
N TRP A 5 0.86 19.58 -3.02
CA TRP A 5 1.68 18.75 -2.13
C TRP A 5 1.08 17.35 -2.04
N THR A 6 1.84 16.34 -2.45
CA THR A 6 1.40 14.94 -2.47
C THR A 6 2.37 14.00 -1.75
N ALA A 7 3.27 14.54 -0.95
CA ALA A 7 4.31 13.77 -0.27
C ALA A 7 3.86 13.27 1.09
N GLY A 8 4.14 11.99 1.34
CA GLY A 8 3.99 11.34 2.64
C GLY A 8 2.61 10.72 2.90
N VAL A 9 2.61 9.66 3.67
CA VAL A 9 1.43 8.97 4.20
C VAL A 9 1.69 8.67 5.67
N THR A 10 0.76 9.01 6.52
CA THR A 10 0.83 8.73 7.96
C THR A 10 -0.31 7.79 8.35
N PRO A 11 -0.07 6.80 9.22
CA PRO A 11 -1.14 5.97 9.75
C PRO A 11 -2.19 6.81 10.48
N VAL A 12 -3.43 6.30 10.50
CA VAL A 12 -4.56 6.96 11.15
C VAL A 12 -4.30 7.18 12.65
N GLU A 13 -4.92 8.20 13.21
CA GLU A 13 -4.71 8.67 14.59
C GLU A 13 -4.93 7.57 15.64
N ILE A 14 -5.86 6.64 15.41
CA ILE A 14 -6.11 5.50 16.31
C ILE A 14 -4.85 4.64 16.53
N ILE A 15 -3.98 4.52 15.53
CA ILE A 15 -2.71 3.79 15.66
C ILE A 15 -1.75 4.56 16.55
N GLN A 16 -1.68 5.88 16.38
CA GLN A 16 -0.79 6.73 17.15
C GLN A 16 -1.21 6.82 18.63
N LYS A 17 -2.52 6.79 18.90
CA LYS A 17 -3.11 6.80 20.25
C LYS A 17 -3.26 5.40 20.87
N SER A 18 -2.81 4.35 20.18
CA SER A 18 -2.88 2.98 20.71
C SER A 18 -1.93 2.78 21.89
N ILE A 19 -2.18 1.74 22.68
CA ILE A 19 -1.31 1.34 23.80
C ILE A 19 0.03 0.75 23.34
N PHE A 20 0.18 0.50 22.03
CA PHE A 20 1.35 -0.14 21.47
C PHE A 20 2.51 0.85 21.29
N LYS A 21 3.73 0.34 21.33
CA LYS A 21 4.92 1.14 21.07
C LYS A 21 4.93 1.58 19.59
N VAL A 22 4.95 2.90 19.38
CA VAL A 22 4.89 3.53 18.07
C VAL A 22 6.20 4.25 17.78
N LYS A 23 6.68 4.14 16.52
CA LYS A 23 7.83 4.88 16.01
C LYS A 23 7.45 5.47 14.64
N LYS A 24 7.61 6.78 14.48
CA LYS A 24 7.17 7.49 13.25
C LYS A 24 5.70 7.21 12.86
N GLY A 25 4.81 7.14 13.85
CA GLY A 25 3.39 6.88 13.65
C GLY A 25 3.02 5.43 13.35
N LYS A 26 3.98 4.47 13.35
CA LYS A 26 3.77 3.07 13.03
C LYS A 26 4.05 2.16 14.23
N ILE A 27 3.28 1.10 14.37
CA ILE A 27 3.47 0.09 15.43
C ILE A 27 4.75 -0.69 15.17
N ILE A 28 5.57 -0.83 16.20
CA ILE A 28 6.80 -1.63 16.11
C ILE A 28 6.46 -3.12 16.19
N VAL A 29 7.00 -3.89 15.23
CA VAL A 29 6.85 -5.33 15.17
C VAL A 29 8.22 -6.03 15.11
N ASN A 30 8.26 -7.27 15.58
CA ASN A 30 9.42 -8.14 15.45
C ASN A 30 9.48 -8.82 14.07
N GLU A 31 10.46 -9.65 13.84
CA GLU A 31 10.68 -10.40 12.60
C GLU A 31 9.53 -11.35 12.20
N PHE A 32 8.60 -11.64 13.12
CA PHE A 32 7.41 -12.47 12.88
C PHE A 32 6.15 -11.65 12.62
N LEU A 33 6.25 -10.31 12.54
CA LEU A 33 5.15 -9.32 12.46
C LEU A 33 4.30 -9.23 13.72
N GLU A 34 4.80 -9.72 14.84
CA GLU A 34 4.15 -9.71 16.14
C GLU A 34 4.62 -8.50 16.96
N ILE A 35 3.75 -7.92 17.76
CA ILE A 35 4.10 -6.82 18.65
C ILE A 35 4.88 -7.40 19.83
N PRO A 36 6.15 -6.99 20.10
CA PRO A 36 7.02 -7.65 21.07
C PRO A 36 6.44 -7.78 22.48
N ASP A 37 5.76 -6.73 22.95
CA ASP A 37 5.22 -6.67 24.32
C ASP A 37 3.82 -7.33 24.44
N TYR A 38 3.25 -7.80 23.32
CA TYR A 38 1.89 -8.34 23.23
C TYR A 38 1.86 -9.60 22.38
N PRO A 39 2.28 -10.77 22.93
CA PRO A 39 2.28 -12.03 22.20
C PRO A 39 0.89 -12.38 21.64
N GLY A 40 0.85 -12.83 20.39
CA GLY A 40 -0.40 -13.16 19.69
C GLY A 40 -1.08 -11.98 19.01
N ILE A 41 -0.57 -10.75 19.17
CA ILE A 41 -1.06 -9.57 18.44
C ILE A 41 -0.09 -9.22 17.32
N PHE A 42 -0.63 -9.06 16.11
CA PHE A 42 0.13 -8.79 14.90
C PHE A 42 -0.24 -7.43 14.32
N ALA A 43 0.75 -6.71 13.78
CA ALA A 43 0.52 -5.51 12.98
C ALA A 43 1.14 -5.68 11.59
N ILE A 44 0.38 -5.32 10.53
CA ILE A 44 0.76 -5.57 9.15
C ILE A 44 0.49 -4.36 8.24
N GLY A 45 1.18 -4.31 7.10
CA GLY A 45 0.99 -3.24 6.11
C GLY A 45 1.54 -1.89 6.57
N ASP A 46 0.92 -0.81 6.12
CA ASP A 46 1.44 0.55 6.28
C ASP A 46 1.43 1.07 7.72
N CYS A 47 0.63 0.46 8.60
CA CYS A 47 0.60 0.80 10.02
C CYS A 47 1.70 0.12 10.85
N SER A 48 2.47 -0.78 10.27
CA SER A 48 3.55 -1.51 10.95
C SER A 48 4.94 -1.08 10.50
N GLN A 49 5.91 -1.24 11.37
CA GLN A 49 7.32 -1.01 11.10
C GLN A 49 8.16 -2.02 11.90
N PHE A 50 9.16 -2.63 11.27
CA PHE A 50 10.14 -3.43 11.98
C PHE A 50 11.05 -2.55 12.84
N ASP A 51 11.53 -3.09 13.96
CA ASP A 51 12.48 -2.36 14.80
C ASP A 51 13.86 -2.27 14.15
N ASP A 52 14.22 -3.25 13.31
CA ASP A 52 15.48 -3.28 12.58
C ASP A 52 15.41 -2.53 11.23
N GLU A 53 16.56 -2.01 10.78
CA GLU A 53 16.66 -1.29 9.50
C GLU A 53 16.63 -2.23 8.28
N ILE A 54 16.99 -3.49 8.44
CA ILE A 54 17.12 -4.47 7.36
C ILE A 54 15.75 -4.75 6.74
N ASN A 55 14.74 -4.93 7.57
CA ASN A 55 13.38 -5.21 7.13
C ASN A 55 12.60 -3.94 6.74
N ASN A 56 13.06 -2.76 7.18
CA ASN A 56 12.47 -1.47 6.84
C ASN A 56 12.95 -0.86 5.52
N LYS A 57 13.83 -1.51 4.77
CA LYS A 57 14.39 -1.00 3.52
C LYS A 57 13.38 -0.88 2.36
N PHE A 58 12.21 -1.50 2.48
CA PHE A 58 11.20 -1.47 1.44
C PHE A 58 10.17 -0.37 1.70
N PRO A 59 9.75 0.38 0.65
CA PRO A 59 8.70 1.37 0.79
C PRO A 59 7.35 0.72 1.11
N PRO A 60 6.43 1.42 1.79
CA PRO A 60 5.09 0.93 2.05
C PRO A 60 4.34 0.77 0.73
N THR A 61 3.95 -0.45 0.41
CA THR A 61 3.24 -0.78 -0.82
C THR A 61 2.22 -1.89 -0.58
N ALA A 62 1.20 -1.96 -1.43
CA ALA A 62 0.21 -3.05 -1.38
C ALA A 62 0.85 -4.43 -1.51
N GLN A 63 1.93 -4.58 -2.27
CA GLN A 63 2.67 -5.84 -2.41
C GLN A 63 3.33 -6.25 -1.09
N LEU A 64 3.90 -5.29 -0.36
CA LEU A 64 4.49 -5.53 0.96
C LEU A 64 3.41 -5.90 1.97
N ALA A 65 2.28 -5.18 1.96
CA ALA A 65 1.13 -5.49 2.81
C ALA A 65 0.55 -6.88 2.54
N GLU A 66 0.48 -7.32 1.27
CA GLU A 66 0.08 -8.69 0.90
C GLU A 66 1.07 -9.74 1.44
N ALA A 67 2.37 -9.47 1.38
CA ALA A 67 3.38 -10.36 1.94
C ALA A 67 3.27 -10.46 3.47
N HIS A 68 3.09 -9.31 4.14
CA HIS A 68 2.83 -9.28 5.59
C HIS A 68 1.57 -10.08 5.96
N ALA A 69 0.48 -9.92 5.22
CA ALA A 69 -0.78 -10.62 5.50
C ALA A 69 -0.63 -12.15 5.40
N LYS A 70 0.08 -12.63 4.37
CA LYS A 70 0.35 -14.07 4.20
C LYS A 70 1.19 -14.64 5.32
N LEU A 71 2.23 -13.92 5.74
CA LEU A 71 3.08 -14.35 6.84
C LEU A 71 2.34 -14.31 8.17
N ALA A 72 1.60 -13.23 8.45
CA ALA A 72 0.83 -13.11 9.68
C ALA A 72 -0.22 -14.23 9.80
N ALA A 73 -0.96 -14.51 8.73
CA ALA A 73 -1.93 -15.63 8.71
C ALA A 73 -1.26 -16.98 8.98
N TYR A 74 -0.08 -17.21 8.39
CA TYR A 74 0.70 -18.42 8.67
C TYR A 74 1.14 -18.45 10.15
N ASN A 75 1.70 -17.37 10.68
CA ASN A 75 2.22 -17.30 12.03
C ASN A 75 1.12 -17.39 13.09
N ILE A 76 -0.06 -16.82 12.84
CA ILE A 76 -1.25 -16.98 13.68
C ILE A 76 -1.63 -18.47 13.78
N LYS A 77 -1.69 -19.17 12.63
CA LYS A 77 -1.97 -20.61 12.61
C LYS A 77 -0.91 -21.39 13.42
N GLN A 78 0.38 -21.08 13.22
CA GLN A 78 1.46 -21.75 13.97
C GLN A 78 1.34 -21.49 15.48
N ALA A 79 0.99 -20.26 15.87
CA ALA A 79 0.79 -19.93 17.28
C ALA A 79 -0.36 -20.72 17.92
N ILE A 80 -1.47 -20.91 17.21
CA ILE A 80 -2.61 -21.72 17.66
C ILE A 80 -2.22 -23.19 17.80
N GLU A 81 -1.40 -23.71 16.88
CA GLU A 81 -0.96 -25.10 16.86
C GLU A 81 0.28 -25.35 17.73
N ASN A 82 0.79 -24.33 18.45
CA ASN A 82 2.05 -24.38 19.23
C ASN A 82 3.26 -24.84 18.41
N LYS A 83 3.35 -24.37 17.16
CA LYS A 83 4.43 -24.66 16.22
C LYS A 83 5.32 -23.43 15.99
N GLU A 84 6.48 -23.64 15.37
CA GLU A 84 7.43 -22.58 15.09
C GLU A 84 6.88 -21.57 14.08
N LYS A 85 7.03 -20.29 14.37
CA LYS A 85 6.71 -19.17 13.49
C LYS A 85 7.82 -18.99 12.45
N ARG A 86 7.47 -18.40 11.30
CA ARG A 86 8.43 -18.04 10.24
C ARG A 86 8.79 -16.56 10.33
N LYS A 87 10.04 -16.23 10.06
CA LYS A 87 10.53 -14.87 9.96
C LYS A 87 10.08 -14.23 8.65
N PHE A 88 10.01 -12.91 8.66
CA PHE A 88 9.70 -12.14 7.47
C PHE A 88 10.89 -12.14 6.51
N GLU A 89 10.66 -12.63 5.32
CA GLU A 89 11.60 -12.54 4.20
C GLU A 89 10.86 -11.99 2.98
N TYR A 90 11.37 -10.91 2.42
CA TYR A 90 10.75 -10.28 1.28
C TYR A 90 11.74 -10.05 0.14
N ASN A 91 11.41 -10.61 -1.00
CA ASN A 91 12.16 -10.40 -2.22
C ASN A 91 11.46 -9.35 -3.07
N TRP A 92 12.08 -8.18 -3.19
CA TRP A 92 11.56 -7.06 -3.96
C TRP A 92 11.53 -7.41 -5.45
N LYS A 93 10.34 -7.42 -6.03
CA LYS A 93 10.14 -7.76 -7.45
C LYS A 93 10.13 -6.55 -8.36
N GLY A 94 10.04 -5.35 -7.79
CA GLY A 94 9.95 -4.10 -8.52
C GLY A 94 8.69 -3.30 -8.20
N GLN A 95 8.54 -2.19 -8.88
CA GLN A 95 7.41 -1.27 -8.70
C GLN A 95 6.97 -0.72 -10.06
N SER A 96 5.72 -0.29 -10.14
CA SER A 96 5.19 0.31 -11.35
C SER A 96 4.08 1.30 -11.03
N ALA A 97 3.98 2.35 -11.84
CA ALA A 97 2.94 3.36 -11.73
C ALA A 97 2.48 3.81 -13.13
N ILE A 98 1.19 4.15 -13.24
CA ILE A 98 0.65 4.83 -14.42
C ILE A 98 0.65 6.33 -14.15
N ILE A 99 1.18 7.10 -15.10
CA ILE A 99 1.26 8.57 -15.01
C ILE A 99 0.16 9.21 -15.88
N GLY A 100 -0.33 8.50 -16.89
CA GLY A 100 -1.34 9.02 -17.81
C GLY A 100 -1.83 7.96 -18.78
N LYS A 101 -2.66 8.38 -19.74
CA LYS A 101 -3.16 7.47 -20.76
C LYS A 101 -1.98 6.96 -21.61
N HIS A 102 -1.84 5.64 -21.70
CA HIS A 102 -0.78 4.93 -22.43
C HIS A 102 0.66 5.23 -21.99
N TYR A 103 0.85 5.80 -20.78
CA TYR A 103 2.16 6.09 -20.25
C TYR A 103 2.32 5.60 -18.80
N GLY A 104 3.31 4.80 -18.57
CA GLY A 104 3.68 4.29 -17.25
C GLY A 104 5.17 4.34 -17.01
N ILE A 105 5.54 4.08 -15.78
CA ILE A 105 6.90 3.82 -15.34
C ILE A 105 6.91 2.49 -14.59
N ALA A 106 7.92 1.68 -14.81
CA ALA A 106 8.09 0.42 -14.12
C ALA A 106 9.58 0.14 -13.89
N GLU A 107 9.86 -0.47 -12.76
CA GLU A 107 11.15 -1.09 -12.48
C GLU A 107 10.88 -2.54 -12.11
N VAL A 108 11.40 -3.46 -12.90
CA VAL A 108 11.19 -4.90 -12.72
C VAL A 108 12.54 -5.58 -12.71
N MET A 109 12.91 -6.22 -11.60
CA MET A 109 14.19 -6.92 -11.43
C MET A 109 15.41 -6.04 -11.78
N GLY A 110 15.33 -4.73 -11.45
CA GLY A 110 16.38 -3.74 -11.73
C GLY A 110 16.35 -3.13 -13.14
N VAL A 111 15.47 -3.61 -14.04
CA VAL A 111 15.28 -3.04 -15.37
C VAL A 111 14.23 -1.93 -15.32
N LYS A 112 14.61 -0.73 -15.75
CA LYS A 112 13.70 0.44 -15.80
C LYS A 112 13.03 0.52 -17.17
N ILE A 113 11.72 0.53 -17.20
CA ILE A 113 10.89 0.59 -18.39
C ILE A 113 9.96 1.79 -18.27
N THR A 114 9.81 2.57 -19.34
CA THR A 114 8.97 3.77 -19.36
C THR A 114 8.05 3.78 -20.59
N GLY A 115 7.03 4.65 -20.55
CA GLY A 115 6.12 4.87 -21.67
C GLY A 115 5.09 3.75 -21.85
N PHE A 116 4.76 3.48 -23.10
CA PHE A 116 3.70 2.54 -23.49
C PHE A 116 3.94 1.12 -22.95
N TRP A 117 5.17 0.61 -23.03
CA TRP A 117 5.49 -0.74 -22.57
C TRP A 117 5.37 -0.92 -21.07
N ALA A 118 5.74 0.09 -20.27
CA ALA A 118 5.50 0.07 -18.83
C ALA A 118 3.99 0.07 -18.50
N TRP A 119 3.20 0.80 -19.28
CA TRP A 119 1.75 0.83 -19.15
C TRP A 119 1.13 -0.54 -19.52
N VAL A 120 1.58 -1.21 -20.58
CA VAL A 120 1.14 -2.56 -20.96
C VAL A 120 1.51 -3.57 -19.87
N LEU A 121 2.73 -3.52 -19.35
CA LEU A 121 3.19 -4.38 -18.25
C LEU A 121 2.31 -4.23 -17.01
N TRP A 122 2.02 -3.00 -16.60
CA TRP A 122 1.17 -2.69 -15.46
C TRP A 122 -0.24 -3.30 -15.65
N ARG A 123 -0.86 -3.09 -16.80
CA ARG A 123 -2.19 -3.64 -17.10
C ARG A 123 -2.21 -5.17 -16.99
N ASN A 124 -1.27 -5.83 -17.64
CA ASN A 124 -1.19 -7.29 -17.59
C ASN A 124 -0.94 -7.81 -16.18
N TYR A 125 -0.04 -7.18 -15.43
CA TYR A 125 0.22 -7.55 -14.04
C TYR A 125 -1.05 -7.48 -13.19
N TYR A 126 -1.78 -6.37 -13.22
CA TYR A 126 -3.01 -6.23 -12.43
C TYR A 126 -4.13 -7.14 -12.91
N LEU A 127 -4.19 -7.44 -14.21
CA LEU A 127 -5.13 -8.41 -14.73
C LEU A 127 -4.91 -9.79 -14.12
N THR A 128 -3.65 -10.23 -13.97
CA THR A 128 -3.34 -11.52 -13.34
C THR A 128 -3.69 -11.57 -11.85
N LYS A 129 -3.73 -10.42 -11.17
CA LYS A 129 -4.09 -10.31 -9.74
C LYS A 129 -5.58 -10.44 -9.46
N MET A 130 -6.42 -10.33 -10.48
CA MET A 130 -7.86 -10.47 -10.30
C MET A 130 -8.25 -11.93 -9.99
N PRO A 131 -9.06 -12.17 -8.96
CA PRO A 131 -9.31 -13.51 -8.45
C PRO A 131 -10.22 -14.34 -9.35
N ASN A 132 -11.07 -13.71 -10.19
CA ASN A 132 -12.08 -14.38 -11.00
C ASN A 132 -11.81 -14.23 -12.50
N LEU A 133 -11.83 -15.36 -13.23
CA LEU A 133 -11.60 -15.40 -14.67
C LEU A 133 -12.62 -14.54 -15.44
N GLU A 134 -13.90 -14.60 -15.08
CA GLU A 134 -14.96 -13.79 -15.70
C GLU A 134 -14.66 -12.29 -15.59
N LYS A 135 -14.30 -11.83 -14.37
CA LYS A 135 -13.90 -10.44 -14.15
C LYS A 135 -12.66 -10.06 -14.94
N ARG A 136 -11.72 -10.98 -15.05
CA ARG A 136 -10.47 -10.80 -15.81
C ARG A 136 -10.76 -10.57 -17.29
N ILE A 137 -11.64 -11.38 -17.88
CA ILE A 137 -12.07 -11.25 -19.28
C ILE A 137 -12.82 -9.94 -19.50
N ARG A 138 -13.77 -9.60 -18.62
CA ARG A 138 -14.54 -8.34 -18.71
C ARG A 138 -13.62 -7.13 -18.69
N VAL A 139 -12.75 -7.03 -17.69
CA VAL A 139 -11.81 -5.91 -17.58
C VAL A 139 -10.83 -5.87 -18.75
N TRP A 140 -10.41 -7.03 -19.27
CA TRP A 140 -9.56 -7.07 -20.46
C TRP A 140 -10.27 -6.48 -21.69
N ILE A 141 -11.55 -6.82 -21.89
CA ILE A 141 -12.38 -6.27 -22.98
C ILE A 141 -12.54 -4.76 -22.78
N ASP A 142 -12.97 -4.31 -21.60
CA ASP A 142 -13.17 -2.90 -21.28
C ASP A 142 -11.89 -2.09 -21.53
N TRP A 143 -10.77 -2.62 -21.11
CA TRP A 143 -9.47 -1.99 -21.32
C TRP A 143 -9.06 -1.91 -22.80
N ASN A 144 -9.46 -2.88 -23.64
CA ASN A 144 -9.17 -2.81 -25.06
C ASN A 144 -10.10 -1.81 -25.76
N ILE A 145 -11.36 -1.71 -25.36
CA ILE A 145 -12.29 -0.68 -25.84
C ILE A 145 -11.77 0.71 -25.46
N ASP A 146 -11.28 0.89 -24.24
CA ASP A 146 -10.74 2.17 -23.74
C ASP A 146 -9.48 2.65 -24.50
N LEU A 147 -8.77 1.76 -25.19
CA LEU A 147 -7.67 2.16 -26.07
C LEU A 147 -8.13 3.12 -27.16
N PHE A 148 -9.33 2.92 -27.67
CA PHE A 148 -9.91 3.70 -28.78
C PHE A 148 -10.87 4.78 -28.31
N SER A 149 -11.27 4.76 -27.04
CA SER A 149 -12.18 5.74 -26.44
C SER A 149 -11.45 7.00 -26.01
N ARG A 150 -12.17 8.13 -26.01
CA ARG A 150 -11.67 9.37 -25.39
C ARG A 150 -11.59 9.20 -23.88
N ILE A 151 -10.71 9.99 -23.24
CA ILE A 151 -10.60 10.01 -21.77
C ILE A 151 -11.97 10.43 -21.21
N ASP A 152 -12.60 9.53 -20.48
CA ASP A 152 -13.80 9.85 -19.71
C ASP A 152 -13.37 10.53 -18.41
N ILE A 153 -13.60 11.84 -18.31
CA ILE A 153 -13.30 12.61 -17.11
C ILE A 153 -14.57 12.64 -16.27
N SER A 154 -14.74 11.63 -15.43
CA SER A 154 -15.80 11.64 -14.41
C SER A 154 -15.46 12.69 -13.35
N ARG A 155 -16.13 13.84 -13.39
CA ARG A 155 -16.11 14.79 -12.28
C ARG A 155 -17.04 14.27 -11.18
N TYR A 156 -16.48 13.62 -10.17
CA TYR A 156 -17.18 13.45 -8.90
C TYR A 156 -17.29 14.84 -8.26
N GLY A 157 -18.45 15.48 -8.43
CA GLY A 157 -18.76 16.71 -7.73
C GLY A 157 -18.95 16.40 -6.25
N PHE A 158 -17.89 16.42 -5.46
CA PHE A 158 -18.05 16.56 -4.03
C PHE A 158 -18.65 17.95 -3.78
N LYS A 159 -19.94 18.02 -3.42
CA LYS A 159 -20.46 19.20 -2.73
C LYS A 159 -19.62 19.32 -1.46
N ARG A 160 -18.69 20.27 -1.46
CA ARG A 160 -18.09 20.71 -0.21
C ARG A 160 -19.23 21.24 0.61
N ASP A 161 -19.55 20.54 1.69
CA ASP A 161 -20.40 21.09 2.71
C ASP A 161 -19.57 22.17 3.40
N THR A 162 -19.82 23.41 2.99
CA THR A 162 -19.14 24.60 3.56
C THR A 162 -19.52 24.86 5.03
N SER A 163 -20.39 24.02 5.59
CA SER A 163 -20.74 24.05 7.02
C SER A 163 -19.75 23.30 7.91
N MET A 164 -18.86 22.47 7.35
CA MET A 164 -17.69 22.00 8.10
C MET A 164 -16.61 23.10 8.07
N GLU A 165 -16.78 24.05 8.96
CA GLU A 165 -15.76 24.99 9.39
C GLU A 165 -14.46 24.24 9.68
N TYR A 166 -13.37 24.69 9.09
CA TYR A 166 -12.02 24.15 9.27
C TYR A 166 -11.62 24.16 10.76
N ARG A 167 -12.09 23.18 11.52
CA ARG A 167 -11.55 22.82 12.83
C ARG A 167 -10.34 21.93 12.57
N GLY A 168 -9.18 22.49 12.42
CA GLY A 168 -8.01 21.63 12.31
C GLY A 168 -6.77 22.23 11.66
N LEU A 169 -6.74 23.50 11.34
CA LEU A 169 -5.48 24.14 10.93
C LEU A 169 -4.79 24.91 12.05
N ASP A 170 -5.49 25.17 13.13
CA ASP A 170 -4.94 25.94 14.27
C ASP A 170 -4.25 25.03 15.32
N GLU A 171 -4.33 23.69 15.16
CA GLU A 171 -3.66 22.73 16.06
C GLU A 171 -2.40 22.08 15.46
N VAL A 172 -1.95 22.51 14.27
CA VAL A 172 -0.78 21.90 13.60
C VAL A 172 0.53 22.62 13.91
N ASP A 173 0.47 23.77 14.62
CA ASP A 173 1.67 24.56 14.93
C ASP A 173 2.53 24.03 16.08
N ASP A 174 2.11 22.97 16.78
CA ASP A 174 2.86 22.42 17.92
C ASP A 174 3.53 21.07 17.68
N VAL A 175 3.70 20.62 16.43
CA VAL A 175 4.29 19.30 16.12
C VAL A 175 5.41 19.41 15.09
N TRP A 176 6.38 20.36 15.31
CA TRP A 176 7.68 20.30 14.60
C TRP A 176 8.83 20.44 15.58
#